data_2a19e9b0119b4ed8e86dad0d41493bb1
#
_entry.id   2a19e9b0119b4ed8e86dad0d41493bb1
#
_cell.length_a   1.000
_cell.length_b   1.000
_cell.length_c   1.000
_cell.angle_alpha   90.00
_cell.angle_beta   90.00
_cell.angle_gamma   90.00
#
_symmetry.space_group_name_H-M   'P 1'
#
loop_
_entity.id
_entity.type
_entity.pdbx_description
1 polymer ?
#
loop_
_entity_poly.entity_id
_entity_poly.type
_entity_poly.pdbx_seq_one_letter_code
_entity_poly.pdbx_strand_id
1 'polypeptide(L)'
;MNSKEITTQISKAADFLNLKKWDYGASFSNDYSVQVDKGEAKQLKASQKQILTLRVWNESNLVGITTTSDISESGIKKALNQANIASDFGNKNERTEFSPLAKDPIEVKDAKKRNPVGIKKLLTILREAEVKLLESHESIKSVPYNGLSESFYERVYANSDGAFRSYTKSQAALYLYARAEEKNKKPRSSGSVKLGYGVEDIDIESCIKDASNKTISHLNYSSIKTDKYLICFSPESFLTIINAFSSMFNARSILDGVSLSNKNSIGEKLSTEALN
;
A
#
# COMPACT_ATOMS: atom_id res chain seq x y z
N MET A 1 14.77 16.52 -5.64
CA MET A 1 16.08 15.88 -5.36
C MET A 1 16.00 14.47 -5.89
N ASN A 2 17.00 14.00 -6.62
CA ASN A 2 17.06 12.65 -7.17
C ASN A 2 17.55 11.68 -6.06
N SER A 3 17.07 10.45 -6.06
CA SER A 3 17.45 9.43 -5.06
C SER A 3 18.97 9.18 -4.96
N LYS A 4 19.73 9.32 -6.07
CA LYS A 4 21.20 9.25 -6.06
C LYS A 4 21.85 10.45 -5.35
N GLU A 5 21.24 11.64 -5.48
CA GLU A 5 21.73 12.85 -4.79
C GLU A 5 21.56 12.70 -3.28
N ILE A 6 20.44 12.13 -2.84
CA ILE A 6 20.20 11.83 -1.41
C ILE A 6 21.23 10.86 -0.89
N THR A 7 21.53 9.77 -1.62
CA THR A 7 22.58 8.81 -1.24
C THR A 7 23.93 9.52 -1.06
N THR A 8 24.29 10.39 -2.01
CA THR A 8 25.54 11.15 -1.94
C THR A 8 25.58 12.10 -0.73
N GLN A 9 24.47 12.76 -0.40
CA GLN A 9 24.41 13.63 0.77
C GLN A 9 24.51 12.85 2.08
N ILE A 10 23.84 11.70 2.17
CA ILE A 10 23.93 10.82 3.34
C ILE A 10 25.35 10.33 3.53
N SER A 11 26.02 9.86 2.46
CA SER A 11 27.41 9.43 2.53
C SER A 11 28.33 10.54 3.02
N LYS A 12 28.24 11.75 2.44
CA LYS A 12 29.04 12.90 2.89
C LYS A 12 28.79 13.27 4.37
N ALA A 13 27.53 13.23 4.80
CA ALA A 13 27.18 13.53 6.18
C ALA A 13 27.67 12.44 7.15
N ALA A 14 27.63 11.18 6.73
CA ALA A 14 28.16 10.05 7.48
C ALA A 14 29.68 10.13 7.63
N ASP A 15 30.39 10.45 6.54
CA ASP A 15 31.86 10.67 6.55
C ASP A 15 32.23 11.82 7.51
N PHE A 16 31.50 12.93 7.46
CA PHE A 16 31.71 14.06 8.37
C PHE A 16 31.53 13.70 9.84
N LEU A 17 30.58 12.77 10.14
CA LEU A 17 30.30 12.28 11.49
C LEU A 17 31.13 11.05 11.88
N ASN A 18 32.08 10.61 11.03
CA ASN A 18 32.90 9.40 11.20
C ASN A 18 32.07 8.12 11.38
N LEU A 19 30.89 8.02 10.73
CA LEU A 19 30.02 6.85 10.77
C LEU A 19 30.44 5.84 9.72
N LYS A 20 30.87 4.66 10.14
CA LYS A 20 31.41 3.62 9.22
C LYS A 20 30.30 2.73 8.64
N LYS A 21 29.27 2.44 9.43
CA LYS A 21 28.22 1.49 9.04
C LYS A 21 26.85 2.16 9.19
N TRP A 22 26.18 2.34 8.07
CA TRP A 22 24.87 2.95 7.98
C TRP A 22 24.07 2.41 6.81
N ASP A 23 22.77 2.47 6.92
CA ASP A 23 21.87 2.34 5.77
C ASP A 23 20.71 3.32 5.88
N TYR A 24 19.98 3.43 4.78
CA TYR A 24 18.72 4.14 4.80
C TYR A 24 17.67 3.51 3.90
N GLY A 25 16.40 3.68 4.28
CA GLY A 25 15.24 3.51 3.44
C GLY A 25 14.55 4.84 3.23
N ALA A 26 14.26 5.19 1.98
CA ALA A 26 13.48 6.38 1.67
C ALA A 26 12.18 6.01 0.93
N SER A 27 11.12 6.78 1.20
CA SER A 27 9.85 6.68 0.49
C SER A 27 9.39 8.08 0.11
N PHE A 28 9.08 8.26 -1.17
CA PHE A 28 8.52 9.47 -1.74
C PHE A 28 7.17 9.12 -2.35
N SER A 29 6.11 9.85 -2.02
CA SER A 29 4.81 9.64 -2.64
C SER A 29 4.12 10.95 -3.01
N ASN A 30 3.38 10.91 -4.13
CA ASN A 30 2.40 11.90 -4.54
C ASN A 30 1.06 11.21 -4.66
N ASP A 31 0.10 11.62 -3.86
CA ASP A 31 -1.22 11.00 -3.77
C ASP A 31 -2.29 12.03 -4.11
N TYR A 32 -3.21 11.65 -5.00
CA TYR A 32 -4.38 12.44 -5.36
C TYR A 32 -5.62 11.59 -5.17
N SER A 33 -6.65 12.15 -4.57
CA SER A 33 -7.94 11.47 -4.44
C SER A 33 -9.10 12.43 -4.45
N VAL A 34 -10.22 11.97 -4.99
CA VAL A 34 -11.47 12.71 -5.05
C VAL A 34 -12.62 11.83 -4.56
N GLN A 35 -13.61 12.47 -3.97
CA GLN A 35 -14.92 11.90 -3.66
C GLN A 35 -15.99 12.89 -4.10
N VAL A 36 -17.15 12.37 -4.52
CA VAL A 36 -18.30 13.18 -4.93
C VAL A 36 -19.54 12.79 -4.12
N ASP A 37 -20.50 13.69 -4.07
CA ASP A 37 -21.83 13.45 -3.53
C ASP A 37 -22.84 14.27 -4.35
N LYS A 38 -23.73 13.60 -5.03
CA LYS A 38 -24.76 14.21 -5.90
C LYS A 38 -24.19 15.17 -6.95
N GLY A 39 -23.11 14.74 -7.59
CA GLY A 39 -22.42 15.52 -8.62
C GLY A 39 -21.49 16.62 -8.10
N GLU A 40 -21.49 16.89 -6.79
CA GLU A 40 -20.62 17.90 -6.18
C GLU A 40 -19.37 17.29 -5.57
N ALA A 41 -18.28 18.06 -5.55
CA ALA A 41 -17.04 17.62 -4.91
C ALA A 41 -17.23 17.54 -3.38
N LYS A 42 -17.18 16.34 -2.83
CA LYS A 42 -17.24 16.10 -1.38
C LYS A 42 -15.87 16.19 -0.73
N GLN A 43 -14.84 15.64 -1.36
CA GLN A 43 -13.48 15.69 -0.89
C GLN A 43 -12.50 15.78 -2.07
N LEU A 44 -11.56 16.68 -1.97
CA LEU A 44 -10.40 16.81 -2.85
C LEU A 44 -9.15 16.75 -1.99
N LYS A 45 -8.26 15.81 -2.30
CA LYS A 45 -7.02 15.63 -1.53
C LYS A 45 -5.84 15.50 -2.46
N ALA A 46 -4.81 16.31 -2.21
CA ALA A 46 -3.49 16.17 -2.78
C ALA A 46 -2.49 16.13 -1.64
N SER A 47 -1.59 15.18 -1.64
CA SER A 47 -0.51 15.12 -0.66
C SER A 47 0.79 14.70 -1.32
N GLN A 48 1.87 15.32 -0.87
CA GLN A 48 3.23 14.92 -1.16
C GLN A 48 3.90 14.53 0.15
N LYS A 49 4.48 13.35 0.20
CA LYS A 49 5.14 12.83 1.39
C LYS A 49 6.54 12.38 1.04
N GLN A 50 7.44 12.64 1.96
CA GLN A 50 8.81 12.12 1.92
C GLN A 50 9.18 11.64 3.32
N ILE A 51 9.73 10.46 3.39
CA ILE A 51 10.16 9.85 4.65
C ILE A 51 11.52 9.22 4.40
N LEU A 52 12.46 9.52 5.28
CA LEU A 52 13.79 8.98 5.30
C LEU A 52 14.00 8.30 6.64
N THR A 53 14.22 6.99 6.66
CA THR A 53 14.60 6.21 7.84
C THR A 53 16.06 5.85 7.73
N LEU A 54 16.85 6.29 8.70
CA LEU A 54 18.29 6.08 8.79
C LEU A 54 18.60 5.10 9.91
N ARG A 55 19.49 4.15 9.65
CA ARG A 55 20.07 3.28 10.67
C ARG A 55 21.57 3.49 10.71
N VAL A 56 22.11 3.54 11.92
CA VAL A 56 23.55 3.67 12.18
C VAL A 56 23.96 2.60 13.16
N TRP A 57 25.09 1.96 12.93
CA TRP A 57 25.72 0.98 13.83
C TRP A 57 26.92 1.62 14.51
N ASN A 58 26.95 1.54 15.85
CA ASN A 58 28.09 1.97 16.63
C ASN A 58 29.21 0.89 16.65
N GLU A 59 30.33 1.18 17.30
CA GLU A 59 31.48 0.28 17.39
C GLU A 59 31.17 -1.07 18.05
N SER A 60 30.17 -1.13 18.92
CA SER A 60 29.66 -2.37 19.52
C SER A 60 28.68 -3.12 18.63
N ASN A 61 28.48 -2.68 17.39
CA ASN A 61 27.52 -3.21 16.42
C ASN A 61 26.05 -3.15 16.91
N LEU A 62 25.75 -2.16 17.76
CA LEU A 62 24.38 -1.85 18.16
C LEU A 62 23.78 -0.84 17.17
N VAL A 63 22.50 -0.99 16.87
CA VAL A 63 21.82 -0.16 15.87
C VAL A 63 20.95 0.90 16.51
N GLY A 64 21.10 2.13 16.05
CA GLY A 64 20.18 3.21 16.31
C GLY A 64 19.40 3.58 15.05
N ILE A 65 18.16 3.99 15.21
CA ILE A 65 17.22 4.29 14.12
C ILE A 65 16.61 5.67 14.33
N THR A 66 16.56 6.44 13.24
CA THR A 66 15.86 7.74 13.21
C THR A 66 15.07 7.86 11.92
N THR A 67 13.89 8.47 12.01
CA THR A 67 13.06 8.78 10.86
C THR A 67 12.86 10.30 10.76
N THR A 68 13.01 10.85 9.55
CA THR A 68 12.80 12.28 9.28
C THR A 68 12.08 12.50 7.95
N SER A 69 11.34 13.58 7.84
CA SER A 69 10.83 14.14 6.58
C SER A 69 11.70 15.28 6.03
N ASP A 70 12.66 15.76 6.82
CA ASP A 70 13.59 16.80 6.40
C ASP A 70 14.78 16.17 5.66
N ILE A 71 14.78 16.29 4.34
CA ILE A 71 15.83 15.76 3.45
C ILE A 71 16.85 16.84 3.06
N SER A 72 16.85 18.00 3.74
CA SER A 72 17.93 18.99 3.60
C SER A 72 19.25 18.44 4.15
N GLU A 73 20.36 19.01 3.73
CA GLU A 73 21.69 18.61 4.22
C GLU A 73 21.78 18.67 5.75
N SER A 74 21.23 19.74 6.36
CA SER A 74 21.18 19.90 7.82
C SER A 74 20.26 18.88 8.48
N GLY A 75 19.09 18.58 7.89
CA GLY A 75 18.13 17.58 8.35
C GLY A 75 18.71 16.17 8.35
N ILE A 76 19.38 15.79 7.25
CA ILE A 76 20.07 14.50 7.11
C ILE A 76 21.17 14.35 8.15
N LYS A 77 22.03 15.38 8.30
CA LYS A 77 23.12 15.37 9.29
C LYS A 77 22.59 15.24 10.71
N LYS A 78 21.54 15.97 11.05
CA LYS A 78 20.88 15.89 12.37
C LYS A 78 20.30 14.49 12.60
N ALA A 79 19.61 13.92 11.61
CA ALA A 79 19.01 12.60 11.72
C ALA A 79 20.05 11.48 11.87
N LEU A 80 21.17 11.53 11.12
CA LEU A 80 22.28 10.61 11.30
C LEU A 80 22.90 10.68 12.70
N ASN A 81 23.11 11.91 13.21
CA ASN A 81 23.65 12.08 14.56
C ASN A 81 22.69 11.54 15.63
N GLN A 82 21.38 11.75 15.47
CA GLN A 82 20.37 11.18 16.36
C GLN A 82 20.33 9.66 16.30
N ALA A 83 20.45 9.06 15.10
CA ALA A 83 20.55 7.61 14.96
C ALA A 83 21.83 7.07 15.63
N ASN A 84 22.96 7.78 15.51
CA ASN A 84 24.20 7.42 16.19
C ASN A 84 24.02 7.42 17.73
N ILE A 85 23.48 8.49 18.30
CA ILE A 85 23.20 8.57 19.74
C ILE A 85 22.23 7.44 20.17
N ALA A 86 21.18 7.18 19.37
CA ALA A 86 20.23 6.11 19.67
C ALA A 86 20.86 4.72 19.66
N SER A 87 21.97 4.51 18.93
CA SER A 87 22.65 3.23 18.87
C SER A 87 23.26 2.79 20.19
N ASP A 88 23.56 3.71 21.11
CA ASP A 88 24.07 3.40 22.44
C ASP A 88 23.05 2.65 23.30
N PHE A 89 21.77 2.79 22.95
CA PHE A 89 20.63 2.11 23.59
C PHE A 89 20.12 0.92 22.78
N GLY A 90 20.84 0.52 21.75
CA GLY A 90 20.47 -0.57 20.85
C GLY A 90 20.36 -1.93 21.56
N ASN A 91 19.55 -2.82 21.02
CA ASN A 91 19.34 -4.14 21.58
C ASN A 91 20.55 -5.06 21.27
N LYS A 92 21.23 -5.56 22.31
CA LYS A 92 22.39 -6.44 22.20
C LYS A 92 22.06 -7.81 21.55
N ASN A 93 20.81 -8.22 21.60
CA ASN A 93 20.35 -9.49 21.03
C ASN A 93 19.95 -9.37 19.55
N GLU A 94 19.86 -8.14 19.01
CA GLU A 94 19.45 -7.86 17.63
C GLU A 94 20.60 -7.29 16.81
N ARG A 95 21.71 -8.03 16.74
CA ARG A 95 22.83 -7.67 15.86
C ARG A 95 22.44 -7.95 14.41
N THR A 96 22.15 -6.89 13.68
CA THR A 96 21.79 -6.99 12.25
C THR A 96 23.01 -6.71 11.38
N GLU A 97 23.19 -7.54 10.36
CA GLU A 97 24.22 -7.37 9.34
C GLU A 97 23.58 -7.04 8.00
N PHE A 98 24.37 -6.41 7.10
CA PHE A 98 23.92 -6.26 5.73
C PHE A 98 23.90 -7.61 5.03
N SER A 99 22.86 -7.85 4.25
CA SER A 99 22.84 -9.06 3.41
C SER A 99 23.98 -8.99 2.39
N PRO A 100 24.82 -10.03 2.27
CA PRO A 100 25.85 -10.09 1.23
C PRO A 100 25.26 -9.99 -0.17
N LEU A 101 24.00 -10.41 -0.37
CA LEU A 101 23.28 -10.32 -1.64
C LEU A 101 22.75 -8.91 -1.94
N ALA A 102 22.86 -7.96 -1.02
CA ALA A 102 22.32 -6.61 -1.20
C ALA A 102 22.98 -5.84 -2.38
N LYS A 103 24.21 -6.24 -2.77
CA LYS A 103 24.95 -5.64 -3.89
C LYS A 103 24.70 -6.33 -5.23
N ASP A 104 24.17 -7.55 -5.21
CA ASP A 104 24.02 -8.34 -6.42
C ASP A 104 23.04 -7.66 -7.40
N PRO A 105 23.29 -7.76 -8.71
CA PRO A 105 22.35 -7.26 -9.70
C PRO A 105 20.98 -7.90 -9.51
N ILE A 106 19.95 -7.08 -9.52
CA ILE A 106 18.56 -7.56 -9.53
C ILE A 106 17.98 -7.25 -10.89
N GLU A 107 17.42 -8.26 -11.55
CA GLU A 107 16.61 -8.05 -12.72
C GLU A 107 15.30 -7.35 -12.28
N VAL A 108 15.26 -6.04 -12.46
CA VAL A 108 14.04 -5.25 -12.19
C VAL A 108 13.16 -5.37 -13.41
N LYS A 109 12.09 -6.16 -13.33
CA LYS A 109 11.01 -6.06 -14.31
C LYS A 109 10.43 -4.65 -14.22
N ASP A 110 10.46 -3.93 -15.34
CA ASP A 110 9.94 -2.56 -15.40
C ASP A 110 8.50 -2.54 -14.89
N ALA A 111 8.29 -1.89 -13.75
CA ALA A 111 6.96 -1.63 -13.25
C ALA A 111 6.27 -0.67 -14.21
N LYS A 112 5.06 -1.02 -14.68
CA LYS A 112 4.26 -0.10 -15.48
C LYS A 112 4.08 1.20 -14.70
N LYS A 113 4.49 2.31 -15.31
CA LYS A 113 4.37 3.65 -14.73
C LYS A 113 3.38 4.43 -15.57
N ARG A 114 2.51 5.16 -14.89
CA ARG A 114 1.57 6.09 -15.50
C ARG A 114 1.75 7.47 -14.91
N ASN A 115 1.60 8.47 -15.73
CA ASN A 115 1.63 9.85 -15.25
C ASN A 115 0.30 10.18 -14.58
N PRO A 116 0.30 10.91 -13.47
CA PRO A 116 -0.92 11.37 -12.83
C PRO A 116 -1.75 12.23 -13.77
N VAL A 117 -3.07 11.99 -13.80
CA VAL A 117 -4.00 12.80 -14.59
C VAL A 117 -4.44 14.07 -13.86
N GLY A 118 -4.25 14.11 -12.53
CA GLY A 118 -4.54 15.25 -11.67
C GLY A 118 -6.00 15.38 -11.23
N ILE A 119 -6.19 16.12 -10.15
CA ILE A 119 -7.48 16.22 -9.42
C ILE A 119 -8.65 16.62 -10.31
N LYS A 120 -8.47 17.58 -11.24
CA LYS A 120 -9.57 18.04 -12.10
C LYS A 120 -10.12 16.91 -12.95
N LYS A 121 -9.23 16.11 -13.58
CA LYS A 121 -9.65 14.99 -14.41
C LYS A 121 -10.23 13.85 -13.60
N LEU A 122 -9.65 13.53 -12.43
CA LEU A 122 -10.22 12.57 -11.48
C LEU A 122 -11.65 12.93 -11.11
N LEU A 123 -11.90 14.21 -10.79
CA LEU A 123 -13.22 14.70 -10.41
C LEU A 123 -14.25 14.56 -11.55
N THR A 124 -13.87 14.92 -12.77
CA THR A 124 -14.75 14.76 -13.94
C THR A 124 -15.14 13.30 -14.14
N ILE A 125 -14.15 12.39 -14.15
CA ILE A 125 -14.39 10.96 -14.33
C ILE A 125 -15.30 10.39 -13.24
N LEU A 126 -15.07 10.77 -11.98
CA LEU A 126 -15.85 10.24 -10.86
C LEU A 126 -17.30 10.76 -10.86
N ARG A 127 -17.53 12.03 -11.26
CA ARG A 127 -18.87 12.60 -11.45
C ARG A 127 -19.66 11.83 -12.52
N GLU A 128 -19.04 11.58 -13.66
CA GLU A 128 -19.66 10.80 -14.73
C GLU A 128 -19.97 9.37 -14.28
N ALA A 129 -19.07 8.73 -13.54
CA ALA A 129 -19.28 7.39 -12.99
C ALA A 129 -20.42 7.35 -11.94
N GLU A 130 -20.54 8.37 -11.09
CA GLU A 130 -21.64 8.49 -10.13
C GLU A 130 -22.98 8.60 -10.84
N VAL A 131 -23.11 9.49 -11.85
CA VAL A 131 -24.34 9.68 -12.63
C VAL A 131 -24.73 8.38 -13.32
N LYS A 132 -23.80 7.74 -14.07
CA LYS A 132 -24.07 6.47 -14.74
C LYS A 132 -24.50 5.36 -13.80
N LEU A 133 -23.92 5.28 -12.58
CA LEU A 133 -24.31 4.29 -11.59
C LEU A 133 -25.72 4.58 -11.04
N LEU A 134 -26.08 5.84 -10.78
CA LEU A 134 -27.41 6.24 -10.37
C LEU A 134 -28.48 5.91 -11.43
N GLU A 135 -28.17 6.10 -12.70
CA GLU A 135 -29.07 5.84 -13.83
C GLU A 135 -29.13 4.35 -14.23
N SER A 136 -28.21 3.52 -13.73
CA SER A 136 -28.10 2.12 -14.15
C SER A 136 -29.26 1.24 -13.75
N HIS A 137 -30.03 1.61 -12.71
CA HIS A 137 -31.23 0.90 -12.26
C HIS A 137 -32.12 1.79 -11.39
N GLU A 138 -33.44 1.70 -11.57
CA GLU A 138 -34.43 2.51 -10.86
C GLU A 138 -34.41 2.37 -9.33
N SER A 139 -34.01 1.20 -8.81
CA SER A 139 -33.93 0.96 -7.37
C SER A 139 -32.65 1.58 -6.75
N ILE A 140 -31.65 2.00 -7.53
CA ILE A 140 -30.47 2.69 -7.01
C ILE A 140 -30.84 4.14 -6.69
N LYS A 141 -30.71 4.53 -5.42
CA LYS A 141 -31.14 5.85 -4.95
C LYS A 141 -29.98 6.77 -4.56
N SER A 142 -28.82 6.23 -4.29
CA SER A 142 -27.62 7.01 -3.96
C SER A 142 -26.33 6.22 -4.14
N VAL A 143 -25.21 6.94 -4.24
CA VAL A 143 -23.84 6.39 -4.26
C VAL A 143 -23.05 6.97 -3.08
N PRO A 144 -23.38 6.57 -1.82
CA PRO A 144 -22.90 7.23 -0.62
C PRO A 144 -21.39 7.11 -0.40
N TYR A 145 -20.77 6.07 -0.95
CA TYR A 145 -19.34 5.85 -0.87
C TYR A 145 -18.77 5.66 -2.26
N ASN A 146 -17.97 6.60 -2.68
CA ASN A 146 -17.26 6.56 -3.94
C ASN A 146 -15.90 7.24 -3.81
N GLY A 147 -15.01 6.96 -4.72
CA GLY A 147 -13.75 7.66 -4.81
C GLY A 147 -12.91 7.16 -5.97
N LEU A 148 -12.15 8.07 -6.51
CA LEU A 148 -11.11 7.81 -7.50
C LEU A 148 -9.81 8.40 -7.01
N SER A 149 -8.77 7.60 -7.00
CA SER A 149 -7.45 7.99 -6.51
C SER A 149 -6.36 7.52 -7.46
N GLU A 150 -5.26 8.24 -7.44
CA GLU A 150 -4.01 7.86 -8.05
C GLU A 150 -2.85 8.17 -7.12
N SER A 151 -1.88 7.29 -7.10
CA SER A 151 -0.67 7.41 -6.30
C SER A 151 0.55 7.09 -7.14
N PHE A 152 1.57 7.87 -6.96
CA PHE A 152 2.89 7.63 -7.50
C PHE A 152 3.87 7.58 -6.34
N TYR A 153 4.70 6.54 -6.27
CA TYR A 153 5.68 6.42 -5.22
C TYR A 153 7.00 5.81 -5.68
N GLU A 154 8.07 6.28 -5.06
CA GLU A 154 9.41 5.77 -5.20
C GLU A 154 9.89 5.28 -3.84
N ARG A 155 10.54 4.12 -3.82
CA ARG A 155 11.26 3.61 -2.66
C ARG A 155 12.71 3.41 -3.01
N VAL A 156 13.57 3.77 -2.06
CA VAL A 156 15.02 3.67 -2.20
C VAL A 156 15.57 2.99 -0.97
N TYR A 157 16.56 2.16 -1.17
CA TYR A 157 17.43 1.61 -0.14
C TYR A 157 18.87 1.77 -0.57
N ALA A 158 19.73 2.22 0.33
CA ALA A 158 21.17 2.16 0.13
C ALA A 158 21.89 1.98 1.46
N ASN A 159 23.15 1.50 1.40
CA ASN A 159 23.96 1.29 2.58
C ASN A 159 25.43 1.69 2.35
N SER A 160 26.19 1.79 3.44
CA SER A 160 27.62 2.13 3.44
C SER A 160 28.50 1.13 2.69
N ASP A 161 28.01 -0.09 2.44
CA ASP A 161 28.69 -1.12 1.67
C ASP A 161 28.56 -0.96 0.15
N GLY A 162 27.82 0.08 -0.32
CA GLY A 162 27.63 0.38 -1.73
C GLY A 162 26.41 -0.30 -2.37
N ALA A 163 25.54 -0.94 -1.60
CA ALA A 163 24.23 -1.38 -2.13
C ALA A 163 23.36 -0.18 -2.44
N PHE A 164 22.70 -0.20 -3.60
CA PHE A 164 21.68 0.78 -3.99
C PHE A 164 20.54 0.05 -4.70
N ARG A 165 19.33 0.31 -4.23
CA ARG A 165 18.09 -0.23 -4.80
C ARG A 165 17.05 0.87 -4.86
N SER A 166 16.42 1.01 -6.00
CA SER A 166 15.27 1.90 -6.12
C SER A 166 14.20 1.25 -6.97
N TYR A 167 12.95 1.52 -6.62
CA TYR A 167 11.85 1.13 -7.45
C TYR A 167 10.75 2.18 -7.41
N THR A 168 10.09 2.38 -8.55
CA THR A 168 9.01 3.35 -8.72
C THR A 168 7.76 2.61 -9.16
N LYS A 169 6.61 2.97 -8.60
CA LYS A 169 5.31 2.40 -8.97
C LYS A 169 4.25 3.48 -9.04
N SER A 170 3.32 3.35 -9.97
CA SER A 170 2.06 4.08 -9.98
C SER A 170 0.90 3.13 -9.71
N GLN A 171 -0.18 3.65 -9.15
CA GLN A 171 -1.39 2.90 -8.85
C GLN A 171 -2.59 3.83 -8.90
N ALA A 172 -3.68 3.37 -9.46
CA ALA A 172 -4.98 4.02 -9.39
C ALA A 172 -6.03 3.07 -8.84
N ALA A 173 -7.04 3.61 -8.16
CA ALA A 173 -8.14 2.85 -7.61
C ALA A 173 -9.45 3.63 -7.75
N LEU A 174 -10.46 2.95 -8.29
CA LEU A 174 -11.85 3.40 -8.33
C LEU A 174 -12.67 2.50 -7.41
N TYR A 175 -13.44 3.10 -6.51
CA TYR A 175 -14.46 2.37 -5.76
C TYR A 175 -15.81 3.08 -5.89
N LEU A 176 -16.86 2.29 -6.11
CA LEU A 176 -18.24 2.75 -6.26
C LEU A 176 -19.12 1.84 -5.42
N TYR A 177 -19.81 2.40 -4.43
CA TYR A 177 -20.80 1.71 -3.59
C TYR A 177 -22.14 2.39 -3.73
N ALA A 178 -23.12 1.64 -4.24
CA ALA A 178 -24.50 2.10 -4.40
C ALA A 178 -25.37 1.66 -3.23
N ARG A 179 -26.46 2.38 -3.03
CA ARG A 179 -27.56 2.02 -2.13
C ARG A 179 -28.84 1.89 -2.95
N ALA A 180 -29.45 0.72 -2.86
CA ALA A 180 -30.73 0.43 -3.50
C ALA A 180 -31.86 0.35 -2.48
N GLU A 181 -33.03 0.83 -2.89
CA GLU A 181 -34.27 0.85 -2.09
C GLU A 181 -35.46 0.42 -2.96
N GLU A 182 -36.25 -0.50 -2.44
CA GLU A 182 -37.53 -0.92 -3.00
C GLU A 182 -38.62 -0.93 -1.93
N LYS A 183 -39.84 -0.72 -2.35
CA LYS A 183 -41.01 -0.76 -1.43
C LYS A 183 -41.09 -2.12 -0.76
N ASN A 184 -41.27 -2.11 0.56
CA ASN A 184 -41.37 -3.30 1.42
C ASN A 184 -40.11 -4.18 1.52
N LYS A 185 -38.96 -3.71 1.05
CA LYS A 185 -37.65 -4.35 1.25
C LYS A 185 -36.76 -3.47 2.11
N LYS A 186 -35.85 -4.09 2.86
CA LYS A 186 -34.84 -3.35 3.58
C LYS A 186 -33.82 -2.79 2.57
N PRO A 187 -33.42 -1.51 2.67
CA PRO A 187 -32.38 -0.95 1.83
C PRO A 187 -31.09 -1.77 1.89
N ARG A 188 -30.41 -1.91 0.78
CA ARG A 188 -29.16 -2.65 0.64
C ARG A 188 -28.09 -1.79 -0.01
N SER A 189 -26.85 -2.04 0.38
CA SER A 189 -25.71 -1.39 -0.22
C SER A 189 -24.67 -2.45 -0.59
N SER A 190 -24.07 -2.27 -1.75
CA SER A 190 -22.94 -3.06 -2.22
C SER A 190 -22.14 -2.23 -3.22
N GLY A 191 -21.01 -2.76 -3.69
CA GLY A 191 -20.19 -2.01 -4.61
C GLY A 191 -19.14 -2.84 -5.32
N SER A 192 -18.30 -2.13 -6.04
CA SER A 192 -17.17 -2.68 -6.78
C SER A 192 -15.94 -1.82 -6.60
N VAL A 193 -14.78 -2.45 -6.68
CA VAL A 193 -13.47 -1.80 -6.68
C VAL A 193 -12.70 -2.27 -7.90
N LYS A 194 -12.08 -1.34 -8.62
CA LYS A 194 -11.16 -1.65 -9.72
C LYS A 194 -9.83 -0.95 -9.46
N LEU A 195 -8.77 -1.64 -9.81
CA LEU A 195 -7.40 -1.18 -9.65
C LEU A 195 -6.71 -1.12 -11.02
N GLY A 196 -5.79 -0.17 -11.16
CA GLY A 196 -4.94 -0.02 -12.33
C GLY A 196 -3.57 0.55 -11.96
N TYR A 197 -2.65 0.58 -12.89
CA TYR A 197 -1.40 1.32 -12.74
C TYR A 197 -1.59 2.82 -12.91
N GLY A 198 -2.61 3.23 -13.65
CA GLY A 198 -3.10 4.58 -13.83
C GLY A 198 -4.61 4.56 -14.05
N VAL A 199 -5.23 5.72 -14.09
CA VAL A 199 -6.68 5.84 -14.28
C VAL A 199 -7.12 5.28 -15.64
N GLU A 200 -6.28 5.41 -16.66
CA GLU A 200 -6.52 4.86 -18.00
C GLU A 200 -6.53 3.32 -18.07
N ASP A 201 -5.99 2.64 -17.05
CA ASP A 201 -6.00 1.18 -16.96
C ASP A 201 -7.23 0.66 -16.20
N ILE A 202 -8.07 1.55 -15.66
CA ILE A 202 -9.27 1.19 -14.91
C ILE A 202 -10.45 1.00 -15.86
N ASP A 203 -11.07 -0.18 -15.85
CA ASP A 203 -12.34 -0.41 -16.53
C ASP A 203 -13.49 0.16 -15.69
N ILE A 204 -13.81 1.42 -15.96
CA ILE A 204 -14.83 2.19 -15.24
C ILE A 204 -16.22 1.61 -15.49
N GLU A 205 -16.52 1.25 -16.74
CA GLU A 205 -17.83 0.68 -17.11
C GLU A 205 -18.08 -0.65 -16.44
N SER A 206 -17.06 -1.53 -16.36
CA SER A 206 -17.14 -2.77 -15.59
C SER A 206 -17.35 -2.50 -14.10
N CYS A 207 -16.71 -1.46 -13.53
CA CYS A 207 -16.92 -1.09 -12.13
C CYS A 207 -18.36 -0.69 -11.85
N ILE A 208 -18.97 0.13 -12.73
CA ILE A 208 -20.36 0.59 -12.64
C ILE A 208 -21.31 -0.60 -12.72
N LYS A 209 -21.13 -1.46 -13.74
CA LYS A 209 -21.94 -2.66 -13.98
C LYS A 209 -21.88 -3.61 -12.78
N ASP A 210 -20.69 -3.88 -12.26
CA ASP A 210 -20.50 -4.77 -11.10
C ASP A 210 -21.14 -4.18 -9.83
N ALA A 211 -20.96 -2.87 -9.58
CA ALA A 211 -21.54 -2.19 -8.44
C ALA A 211 -23.08 -2.21 -8.50
N SER A 212 -23.66 -1.93 -9.68
CA SER A 212 -25.09 -2.00 -9.92
C SER A 212 -25.62 -3.42 -9.66
N ASN A 213 -25.09 -4.41 -10.36
CA ASN A 213 -25.56 -5.80 -10.28
C ASN A 213 -25.45 -6.36 -8.85
N LYS A 214 -24.32 -6.14 -8.16
CA LYS A 214 -24.12 -6.58 -6.77
C LYS A 214 -25.12 -5.93 -5.83
N THR A 215 -25.36 -4.61 -5.99
CA THR A 215 -26.29 -3.89 -5.12
C THR A 215 -27.74 -4.35 -5.30
N ILE A 216 -28.19 -4.53 -6.56
CA ILE A 216 -29.53 -4.98 -6.88
C ILE A 216 -29.75 -6.44 -6.46
N SER A 217 -28.76 -7.32 -6.68
CA SER A 217 -28.87 -8.73 -6.26
C SER A 217 -29.07 -8.87 -4.74
N HIS A 218 -28.54 -7.95 -3.94
CA HIS A 218 -28.74 -7.92 -2.49
C HIS A 218 -30.16 -7.58 -2.03
N LEU A 219 -31.01 -7.05 -2.91
CA LEU A 219 -32.44 -6.87 -2.62
C LEU A 219 -33.22 -8.19 -2.60
N ASN A 220 -32.67 -9.24 -3.23
CA ASN A 220 -33.23 -10.58 -3.26
C ASN A 220 -32.58 -11.43 -2.16
N TYR A 221 -33.05 -11.24 -0.93
CA TYR A 221 -32.52 -11.96 0.23
C TYR A 221 -33.58 -12.86 0.86
N SER A 222 -33.14 -13.97 1.41
CA SER A 222 -33.98 -14.88 2.21
C SER A 222 -33.20 -15.34 3.45
N SER A 223 -33.92 -15.80 4.45
CA SER A 223 -33.29 -16.47 5.59
C SER A 223 -32.85 -17.87 5.20
N ILE A 224 -31.69 -18.29 5.70
CA ILE A 224 -31.21 -19.66 5.61
C ILE A 224 -31.32 -20.33 6.99
N LYS A 225 -31.56 -21.64 7.01
CA LYS A 225 -31.58 -22.42 8.26
C LYS A 225 -30.16 -22.63 8.76
N THR A 226 -30.03 -22.84 10.08
CA THR A 226 -28.74 -23.25 10.63
C THR A 226 -28.48 -24.70 10.23
N ASP A 227 -27.45 -24.93 9.43
CA ASP A 227 -27.08 -26.25 8.92
C ASP A 227 -25.60 -26.22 8.44
N LYS A 228 -25.13 -27.36 7.93
CA LYS A 228 -23.83 -27.48 7.24
C LYS A 228 -24.04 -27.25 5.75
N TYR A 229 -23.25 -26.34 5.19
CA TYR A 229 -23.31 -25.95 3.78
C TYR A 229 -21.98 -26.12 3.09
N LEU A 230 -22.01 -26.51 1.83
CA LEU A 230 -20.88 -26.33 0.93
C LEU A 230 -20.85 -24.87 0.50
N ILE A 231 -19.74 -24.17 0.77
CA ILE A 231 -19.61 -22.73 0.50
C ILE A 231 -18.62 -22.55 -0.66
N CYS A 232 -19.06 -21.86 -1.71
CA CYS A 232 -18.21 -21.39 -2.79
C CYS A 232 -17.88 -19.91 -2.56
N PHE A 233 -16.61 -19.60 -2.38
CA PHE A 233 -16.16 -18.21 -2.21
C PHE A 233 -15.86 -17.58 -3.56
N SER A 234 -16.25 -16.32 -3.76
CA SER A 234 -15.75 -15.52 -4.88
C SER A 234 -14.23 -15.32 -4.75
N PRO A 235 -13.51 -15.03 -5.86
CA PRO A 235 -12.07 -14.75 -5.78
C PRO A 235 -11.72 -13.66 -4.78
N GLU A 236 -12.48 -12.56 -4.73
CA GLU A 236 -12.25 -11.46 -3.80
C GLU A 236 -12.43 -11.90 -2.33
N SER A 237 -13.49 -12.69 -2.05
CA SER A 237 -13.76 -13.21 -0.70
C SER A 237 -12.66 -14.19 -0.28
N PHE A 238 -12.21 -15.05 -1.21
CA PHE A 238 -11.12 -16.00 -0.96
C PHE A 238 -9.81 -15.26 -0.66
N LEU A 239 -9.45 -14.25 -1.44
CA LEU A 239 -8.26 -13.41 -1.18
C LEU A 239 -8.31 -12.74 0.20
N THR A 240 -9.49 -12.32 0.65
CA THR A 240 -9.67 -11.76 1.99
C THR A 240 -9.36 -12.79 3.07
N ILE A 241 -9.81 -14.03 2.88
CA ILE A 241 -9.52 -15.15 3.80
C ILE A 241 -8.02 -15.44 3.82
N ILE A 242 -7.38 -15.58 2.65
CA ILE A 242 -5.94 -15.84 2.55
C ILE A 242 -5.12 -14.71 3.21
N ASN A 243 -5.54 -13.45 3.01
CA ASN A 243 -4.84 -12.31 3.62
C ASN A 243 -4.86 -12.34 5.16
N ALA A 244 -5.87 -12.95 5.78
CA ALA A 244 -5.89 -13.14 7.23
C ALA A 244 -4.73 -14.02 7.74
N PHE A 245 -4.19 -14.87 6.88
CA PHE A 245 -3.04 -15.73 7.17
C PHE A 245 -1.69 -15.13 6.75
N SER A 246 -1.66 -13.89 6.26
CA SER A 246 -0.44 -13.25 5.74
C SER A 246 0.72 -13.16 6.74
N SER A 247 0.41 -13.11 8.05
CA SER A 247 1.42 -13.12 9.12
C SER A 247 2.23 -14.43 9.15
N MET A 248 1.69 -15.54 8.62
CA MET A 248 2.39 -16.83 8.52
C MET A 248 3.61 -16.78 7.60
N PHE A 249 3.65 -15.81 6.69
CA PHE A 249 4.74 -15.59 5.72
C PHE A 249 5.60 -14.36 6.07
N ASN A 250 5.39 -13.77 7.25
CA ASN A 250 6.15 -12.62 7.69
C ASN A 250 7.24 -13.06 8.67
N ALA A 251 8.51 -12.96 8.25
CA ALA A 251 9.66 -13.37 9.06
C ALA A 251 9.70 -12.68 10.44
N ARG A 252 9.37 -11.38 10.51
CA ARG A 252 9.35 -10.65 11.79
C ARG A 252 8.28 -11.22 12.73
N SER A 253 7.07 -11.44 12.24
CA SER A 253 5.98 -12.05 13.04
C SER A 253 6.34 -13.44 13.55
N ILE A 254 7.07 -14.23 12.75
CA ILE A 254 7.56 -15.56 13.14
C ILE A 254 8.63 -15.44 14.22
N LEU A 255 9.59 -14.54 14.07
CA LEU A 255 10.67 -14.32 15.04
C LEU A 255 10.15 -13.79 16.38
N ASP A 256 9.15 -12.91 16.34
CA ASP A 256 8.49 -12.35 17.52
C ASP A 256 7.50 -13.33 18.20
N GLY A 257 7.26 -14.49 17.61
CA GLY A 257 6.37 -15.51 18.16
C GLY A 257 4.87 -15.17 18.12
N VAL A 258 4.47 -14.20 17.25
CA VAL A 258 3.06 -13.75 17.07
C VAL A 258 2.43 -14.28 15.78
N SER A 259 3.10 -15.20 15.10
CA SER A 259 2.61 -15.89 13.90
C SER A 259 2.09 -17.27 14.22
N LEU A 260 1.20 -17.80 13.38
CA LEU A 260 0.81 -19.23 13.40
C LEU A 260 1.95 -20.13 12.91
N SER A 261 2.89 -19.60 12.13
CA SER A 261 4.11 -20.31 11.71
C SER A 261 5.24 -20.05 12.72
N ASN A 262 6.20 -20.98 12.76
CA ASN A 262 7.42 -20.88 13.56
C ASN A 262 8.67 -21.13 12.70
N LYS A 263 9.86 -21.08 13.28
CA LYS A 263 11.14 -21.23 12.55
C LYS A 263 11.27 -22.61 11.85
N ASN A 264 10.57 -23.63 12.35
CA ASN A 264 10.61 -24.98 11.79
C ASN A 264 9.59 -25.20 10.66
N SER A 265 8.69 -24.22 10.43
CA SER A 265 7.66 -24.34 9.37
C SER A 265 8.20 -24.13 7.94
N ILE A 266 9.50 -23.82 7.81
CA ILE A 266 10.12 -23.68 6.48
C ILE A 266 10.17 -25.04 5.78
N GLY A 267 9.54 -25.14 4.61
CA GLY A 267 9.44 -26.37 3.83
C GLY A 267 8.28 -27.28 4.22
N GLU A 268 7.51 -26.94 5.27
CA GLU A 268 6.30 -27.66 5.62
C GLU A 268 5.13 -27.27 4.72
N LYS A 269 4.27 -28.23 4.44
CA LYS A 269 3.04 -27.99 3.70
C LYS A 269 1.98 -27.40 4.63
N LEU A 270 1.62 -26.14 4.39
CA LEU A 270 0.67 -25.39 5.23
C LEU A 270 -0.78 -25.43 4.70
N SER A 271 -0.99 -26.00 3.52
CA SER A 271 -2.30 -26.03 2.87
C SER A 271 -2.64 -27.40 2.29
N THR A 272 -3.86 -27.55 1.78
CA THR A 272 -4.26 -28.73 0.99
C THR A 272 -3.59 -28.68 -0.39
N GLU A 273 -3.59 -29.84 -1.10
CA GLU A 273 -3.04 -29.92 -2.47
C GLU A 273 -3.76 -29.04 -3.49
N ALA A 274 -5.01 -28.75 -3.22
CA ALA A 274 -5.81 -27.87 -4.07
C ALA A 274 -5.43 -26.37 -3.96
N LEU A 275 -4.64 -25.99 -2.97
CA LEU A 275 -4.18 -24.63 -2.76
C LEU A 275 -2.66 -24.56 -3.00
N ASN A 276 -2.26 -24.49 -4.27
CA ASN A 276 -0.87 -24.36 -4.71
C ASN A 276 -0.59 -22.97 -5.24
#